data_bf3701a510ff10482b67cdb56c1c99ce
#
_entry.id   bf3701a510ff10482b67cdb56c1c99ce
#
_cell.length_a   1.000
_cell.length_b   1.000
_cell.length_c   1.000
_cell.angle_alpha   90.00
_cell.angle_beta   90.00
_cell.angle_gamma   90.00
#
_symmetry.space_group_name_H-M   'P 1'
#
loop_
_entity.id
_entity.type
_entity.pdbx_description
1 polymer ?
#
loop_
_entity_poly.entity_id
_entity_poly.type
_entity_poly.pdbx_seq_one_letter_code
_entity_poly.pdbx_strand_id
1 'polypeptide(L)'
;WKQVAPMFEAAAREETPGSPALATMSSASDREAVIEARDLLFRYPNQSEPVLQRCNLSIAAGDRLLLEGPSGGGKSTLASLLTGMLRQESGLLLARGLDRQTLGTKGWLRRVASAPQFHENHVLTGTFAFNLLMGKDGWLTEKDHEEAETICRELGLGPLLEKMPAGMLQMVGESGWQLSHGERSRLYIARALLQGSDVLIFDESFAALDPENLRLALDCVVNRASTVMVIAHP
;
A
#
# COMPACT_ATOMS: atom_id res chain seq x y z
N TRP A 1 23.03 -20.30 -8.04
CA TRP A 1 22.94 -19.37 -9.17
C TRP A 1 21.59 -19.48 -9.87
N LYS A 2 21.09 -20.68 -10.23
CA LYS A 2 19.79 -20.86 -10.92
C LYS A 2 18.59 -20.32 -10.16
N GLN A 3 18.63 -20.21 -8.84
CA GLN A 3 17.55 -19.65 -8.00
C GLN A 3 17.65 -18.13 -7.84
N VAL A 4 18.81 -17.54 -8.05
CA VAL A 4 19.08 -16.11 -7.83
C VAL A 4 19.09 -15.33 -9.15
N ALA A 5 19.43 -15.98 -10.27
CA ALA A 5 19.46 -15.34 -11.59
C ALA A 5 18.17 -14.62 -11.97
N PRO A 6 16.94 -15.16 -11.73
CA PRO A 6 15.70 -14.47 -12.04
C PRO A 6 15.50 -13.16 -11.25
N MET A 7 16.09 -13.04 -10.07
CA MET A 7 16.02 -11.80 -9.28
C MET A 7 16.89 -10.69 -9.89
N PHE A 8 18.08 -11.05 -10.39
CA PHE A 8 18.95 -10.11 -11.10
C PHE A 8 18.39 -9.71 -12.47
N GLU A 9 17.77 -10.64 -13.20
CA GLU A 9 17.08 -10.34 -14.46
C GLU A 9 15.85 -9.43 -14.26
N ALA A 10 15.12 -9.59 -13.15
CA ALA A 10 14.02 -8.70 -12.79
C ALA A 10 14.52 -7.29 -12.42
N ALA A 11 15.65 -7.19 -11.70
CA ALA A 11 16.26 -5.93 -11.31
C ALA A 11 16.92 -5.19 -12.49
N ALA A 12 17.43 -5.94 -13.48
CA ALA A 12 18.08 -5.39 -14.68
C ALA A 12 17.13 -4.97 -15.79
N ARG A 13 15.81 -5.19 -15.63
CA ARG A 13 14.83 -4.64 -16.56
C ARG A 13 14.74 -3.14 -16.40
N GLU A 14 15.59 -2.42 -17.14
CA GLU A 14 15.47 -0.96 -17.28
C GLU A 14 14.09 -0.63 -17.85
N GLU A 15 13.33 0.21 -17.15
CA GLU A 15 12.13 0.80 -17.68
C GLU A 15 12.54 1.77 -18.78
N THR A 16 12.45 1.36 -20.05
CA THR A 16 12.62 2.27 -21.17
C THR A 16 11.54 3.35 -21.09
N PRO A 17 11.88 4.65 -21.06
CA PRO A 17 10.90 5.72 -21.10
C PRO A 17 10.09 5.60 -22.38
N GLY A 18 8.83 5.19 -22.27
CA GLY A 18 7.89 5.21 -23.37
C GLY A 18 7.45 6.64 -23.67
N SER A 19 7.19 6.96 -24.92
CA SER A 19 6.57 8.22 -25.30
C SER A 19 5.25 8.41 -24.55
N PRO A 20 4.95 9.62 -24.03
CA PRO A 20 3.73 9.85 -23.25
C PRO A 20 2.50 9.57 -24.11
N ALA A 21 1.66 8.64 -23.67
CA ALA A 21 0.35 8.46 -24.26
C ALA A 21 -0.51 9.67 -23.87
N LEU A 22 -0.92 10.47 -24.85
CA LEU A 22 -1.85 11.58 -24.65
C LEU A 22 -3.20 11.03 -24.19
N ALA A 23 -3.47 11.12 -22.91
CA ALA A 23 -4.76 10.80 -22.34
C ALA A 23 -5.76 11.90 -22.71
N THR A 24 -6.73 11.59 -23.57
CA THR A 24 -7.91 12.43 -23.79
C THR A 24 -8.75 12.43 -22.52
N MET A 25 -8.84 13.56 -21.85
CA MET A 25 -9.68 13.75 -20.68
C MET A 25 -11.16 13.57 -21.06
N SER A 26 -11.80 12.56 -20.49
CA SER A 26 -13.25 12.40 -20.55
C SER A 26 -13.85 13.02 -19.29
N SER A 27 -14.71 13.98 -19.47
CA SER A 27 -15.48 14.64 -18.42
C SER A 27 -16.54 13.71 -17.85
N ALA A 28 -16.33 13.22 -16.64
CA ALA A 28 -17.42 12.68 -15.82
C ALA A 28 -17.06 12.84 -14.34
N SER A 29 -17.74 13.74 -13.69
CA SER A 29 -17.70 14.19 -12.30
C SER A 29 -16.70 15.33 -12.02
N ASP A 30 -17.18 16.36 -11.28
CA ASP A 30 -16.42 17.55 -10.87
C ASP A 30 -15.25 17.24 -9.88
N ARG A 31 -14.94 15.97 -9.62
CA ARG A 31 -13.84 15.54 -8.76
C ARG A 31 -12.72 14.96 -9.59
N GLU A 32 -11.52 15.48 -9.36
CA GLU A 32 -10.30 14.98 -10.00
C GLU A 32 -10.07 13.50 -9.70
N ALA A 33 -10.03 12.66 -10.74
CA ALA A 33 -9.69 11.24 -10.59
C ALA A 33 -8.21 11.10 -10.21
N VAL A 34 -7.95 10.48 -9.06
CA VAL A 34 -6.58 10.17 -8.61
C VAL A 34 -6.10 8.83 -9.15
N ILE A 35 -7.01 7.89 -9.40
CA ILE A 35 -6.73 6.62 -10.12
C ILE A 35 -7.80 6.40 -11.16
N GLU A 36 -7.39 6.00 -12.33
CA GLU A 36 -8.27 5.60 -13.43
C GLU A 36 -7.79 4.29 -14.04
N ALA A 37 -8.65 3.29 -14.04
CA ALA A 37 -8.43 2.01 -14.68
C ALA A 37 -9.51 1.76 -15.72
N ARG A 38 -9.12 1.44 -16.97
CA ARG A 38 -10.05 1.15 -18.08
C ARG A 38 -9.69 -0.16 -18.73
N ASP A 39 -10.67 -1.04 -18.85
CA ASP A 39 -10.57 -2.34 -19.53
C ASP A 39 -9.34 -3.15 -19.09
N LEU A 40 -8.99 -3.09 -17.80
CA LEU A 40 -7.85 -3.84 -17.28
C LEU A 40 -8.08 -5.34 -17.47
N LEU A 41 -7.06 -5.98 -18.05
CA LEU A 41 -6.96 -7.42 -18.16
C LEU A 41 -5.66 -7.87 -17.50
N PHE A 42 -5.77 -8.88 -16.65
CA PHE A 42 -4.61 -9.48 -16.01
C PHE A 42 -4.77 -10.99 -15.86
N ARG A 43 -3.65 -11.69 -16.12
CA ARG A 43 -3.51 -13.14 -16.00
C ARG A 43 -2.17 -13.46 -15.38
N TYR A 44 -2.16 -14.43 -14.46
CA TYR A 44 -0.89 -14.95 -13.96
C TYR A 44 -0.21 -15.84 -15.02
N PRO A 45 1.13 -15.88 -15.08
CA PRO A 45 1.88 -16.56 -16.14
C PRO A 45 1.51 -18.04 -16.34
N ASN A 46 1.02 -18.71 -15.31
CA ASN A 46 0.71 -20.14 -15.32
C ASN A 46 -0.81 -20.44 -15.35
N GLN A 47 -1.63 -19.43 -15.63
CA GLN A 47 -3.09 -19.58 -15.70
C GLN A 47 -3.59 -19.32 -17.12
N SER A 48 -4.52 -20.14 -17.60
CA SER A 48 -5.18 -19.96 -18.91
C SER A 48 -6.24 -18.86 -18.86
N GLU A 49 -6.95 -18.76 -17.74
CA GLU A 49 -8.03 -17.79 -17.53
C GLU A 49 -7.53 -16.51 -16.89
N PRO A 50 -8.00 -15.34 -17.33
CA PRO A 50 -7.66 -14.07 -16.71
C PRO A 50 -8.34 -13.94 -15.34
N VAL A 51 -7.58 -13.43 -14.35
CA VAL A 51 -8.10 -13.11 -13.01
C VAL A 51 -8.93 -11.82 -13.04
N LEU A 52 -8.50 -10.85 -13.82
CA LEU A 52 -9.26 -9.61 -14.07
C LEU A 52 -9.53 -9.51 -15.56
N GLN A 53 -10.79 -9.24 -15.91
CA GLN A 53 -11.24 -9.08 -17.29
C GLN A 53 -12.14 -7.86 -17.42
N ARG A 54 -11.75 -6.92 -18.30
CA ARG A 54 -12.47 -5.65 -18.53
C ARG A 54 -12.79 -4.90 -17.24
N CYS A 55 -11.84 -4.92 -16.30
CA CYS A 55 -12.03 -4.23 -15.02
C CYS A 55 -11.91 -2.71 -15.23
N ASN A 56 -12.95 -2.00 -14.82
CA ASN A 56 -13.02 -0.55 -14.88
C ASN A 56 -13.19 0.00 -13.47
N LEU A 57 -12.37 0.99 -13.10
CA LEU A 57 -12.40 1.62 -11.79
C LEU A 57 -11.98 3.08 -11.92
N SER A 58 -12.70 3.97 -11.25
CA SER A 58 -12.29 5.36 -11.07
C SER A 58 -12.33 5.70 -9.59
N ILE A 59 -11.25 6.24 -9.06
CA ILE A 59 -11.14 6.71 -7.67
C ILE A 59 -10.89 8.20 -7.72
N ALA A 60 -11.78 8.97 -7.12
CA ALA A 60 -11.64 10.41 -7.00
C ALA A 60 -10.92 10.79 -5.69
N ALA A 61 -10.32 11.99 -5.68
CA ALA A 61 -9.74 12.53 -4.46
C ALA A 61 -10.78 12.61 -3.34
N GLY A 62 -10.46 12.13 -2.16
CA GLY A 62 -11.35 12.10 -1.00
C GLY A 62 -12.27 10.88 -0.90
N ASP A 63 -12.24 9.97 -1.86
CA ASP A 63 -13.08 8.77 -1.81
C ASP A 63 -12.68 7.84 -0.66
N ARG A 64 -13.70 7.20 -0.08
CA ARG A 64 -13.60 6.15 0.94
C ARG A 64 -14.29 4.91 0.39
N LEU A 65 -13.51 3.96 -0.09
CA LEU A 65 -14.01 2.78 -0.81
C LEU A 65 -13.88 1.53 0.03
N LEU A 66 -14.89 0.68 -0.01
CA LEU A 66 -14.86 -0.67 0.50
C LEU A 66 -15.01 -1.64 -0.67
N LEU A 67 -14.01 -2.50 -0.86
CA LEU A 67 -14.02 -3.56 -1.86
C LEU A 67 -14.27 -4.90 -1.19
N GLU A 68 -15.45 -5.46 -1.40
CA GLU A 68 -15.85 -6.75 -0.86
C GLU A 68 -16.05 -7.77 -1.98
N GLY A 69 -16.00 -9.03 -1.62
CA GLY A 69 -16.26 -10.13 -2.55
C GLY A 69 -15.65 -11.44 -2.07
N PRO A 70 -16.01 -12.57 -2.72
CA PRO A 70 -15.54 -13.89 -2.32
C PRO A 70 -14.01 -14.01 -2.42
N SER A 71 -13.45 -14.96 -1.66
CA SER A 71 -12.04 -15.33 -1.79
C SER A 71 -11.74 -15.79 -3.22
N GLY A 72 -10.58 -15.43 -3.76
CA GLY A 72 -10.22 -15.73 -5.16
C GLY A 72 -10.87 -14.80 -6.20
N GLY A 73 -11.70 -13.81 -5.81
CA GLY A 73 -12.34 -12.86 -6.74
C GLY A 73 -11.41 -11.79 -7.33
N GLY A 74 -10.09 -11.90 -7.18
CA GLY A 74 -9.13 -10.98 -7.79
C GLY A 74 -8.91 -9.66 -7.03
N LYS A 75 -9.43 -9.50 -5.81
CA LYS A 75 -9.30 -8.26 -5.02
C LYS A 75 -7.84 -7.88 -4.74
N SER A 76 -7.04 -8.79 -4.20
CA SER A 76 -5.62 -8.56 -3.93
C SER A 76 -4.79 -8.43 -5.21
N THR A 77 -5.22 -9.11 -6.29
CA THR A 77 -4.64 -8.92 -7.63
C THR A 77 -4.89 -7.49 -8.13
N LEU A 78 -6.10 -6.96 -7.95
CA LEU A 78 -6.41 -5.56 -8.28
C LEU A 78 -5.55 -4.61 -7.42
N ALA A 79 -5.45 -4.82 -6.10
CA ALA A 79 -4.58 -4.04 -5.23
C ALA A 79 -3.12 -4.05 -5.72
N SER A 80 -2.59 -5.22 -6.10
CA SER A 80 -1.23 -5.38 -6.60
C SER A 80 -1.00 -4.68 -7.96
N LEU A 81 -2.01 -4.61 -8.81
CA LEU A 81 -1.98 -3.81 -10.05
C LEU A 81 -1.99 -2.31 -9.74
N LEU A 82 -2.90 -1.86 -8.88
CA LEU A 82 -3.02 -0.45 -8.49
C LEU A 82 -1.75 0.07 -7.83
N THR A 83 -1.10 -0.73 -6.98
CA THR A 83 0.18 -0.38 -6.35
C THR A 83 1.38 -0.53 -7.29
N GLY A 84 1.18 -1.12 -8.48
CA GLY A 84 2.24 -1.35 -9.45
C GLY A 84 3.16 -2.53 -9.12
N MET A 85 2.81 -3.40 -8.18
CA MET A 85 3.53 -4.65 -7.93
C MET A 85 3.38 -5.63 -9.10
N LEU A 86 2.20 -5.62 -9.73
CA LEU A 86 1.91 -6.37 -10.96
C LEU A 86 1.75 -5.40 -12.14
N ARG A 87 1.90 -5.93 -13.36
CA ARG A 87 1.61 -5.20 -14.59
C ARG A 87 0.43 -5.84 -15.30
N GLN A 88 -0.50 -5.02 -15.77
CA GLN A 88 -1.62 -5.48 -16.58
C GLN A 88 -1.14 -6.06 -17.93
N GLU A 89 -1.85 -7.06 -18.43
CA GLU A 89 -1.63 -7.62 -19.77
C GLU A 89 -2.12 -6.62 -20.84
N SER A 90 -3.27 -5.98 -20.60
CA SER A 90 -3.82 -4.92 -21.44
C SER A 90 -4.73 -4.00 -20.62
N GLY A 91 -5.16 -2.90 -21.22
CA GLY A 91 -5.97 -1.88 -20.60
C GLY A 91 -5.11 -0.69 -20.14
N LEU A 92 -5.77 0.33 -19.62
CA LEU A 92 -5.16 1.58 -19.18
C LEU A 92 -5.24 1.69 -17.66
N LEU A 93 -4.11 2.05 -17.02
CA LEU A 93 -4.05 2.35 -15.60
C LEU A 93 -3.25 3.64 -15.41
N LEU A 94 -3.92 4.67 -14.87
CA LEU A 94 -3.37 6.00 -14.68
C LEU A 94 -3.48 6.41 -13.21
N ALA A 95 -2.45 7.14 -12.74
CA ALA A 95 -2.49 7.88 -11.49
C ALA A 95 -2.34 9.38 -11.83
N ARG A 96 -3.36 10.18 -11.49
CA ARG A 96 -3.47 11.59 -11.88
C ARG A 96 -3.20 11.83 -13.37
N GLY A 97 -3.81 11.00 -14.22
CA GLY A 97 -3.70 11.10 -15.67
C GLY A 97 -2.38 10.61 -16.28
N LEU A 98 -1.44 10.10 -15.48
CA LEU A 98 -0.15 9.61 -15.94
C LEU A 98 -0.02 8.11 -15.71
N ASP A 99 0.55 7.41 -16.67
CA ASP A 99 0.85 5.99 -16.54
C ASP A 99 2.13 5.73 -15.73
N ARG A 100 2.35 4.48 -15.37
CA ARG A 100 3.52 4.07 -14.58
C ARG A 100 4.84 4.28 -15.33
N GLN A 101 4.86 4.19 -16.66
CA GLN A 101 6.08 4.39 -17.45
C GLN A 101 6.51 5.85 -17.39
N THR A 102 5.54 6.77 -17.47
CA THR A 102 5.79 8.21 -17.35
C THR A 102 6.20 8.63 -15.94
N LEU A 103 5.54 8.07 -14.90
CA LEU A 103 5.85 8.40 -13.50
C LEU A 103 7.14 7.74 -12.99
N GLY A 104 7.52 6.60 -13.56
CA GLY A 104 8.53 5.71 -13.01
C GLY A 104 8.07 5.05 -11.70
N THR A 105 8.84 4.08 -11.21
CA THR A 105 8.46 3.31 -10.00
C THR A 105 8.32 4.21 -8.77
N LYS A 106 9.26 5.13 -8.54
CA LYS A 106 9.18 6.05 -7.39
C LYS A 106 8.00 7.01 -7.47
N GLY A 107 7.76 7.58 -8.65
CA GLY A 107 6.63 8.48 -8.87
C GLY A 107 5.29 7.76 -8.64
N TRP A 108 5.19 6.51 -9.07
CA TRP A 108 3.99 5.69 -8.86
C TRP A 108 3.74 5.40 -7.37
N LEU A 109 4.78 4.94 -6.63
CA LEU A 109 4.68 4.62 -5.21
C LEU A 109 4.32 5.85 -4.34
N ARG A 110 4.69 7.05 -4.77
CA ARG A 110 4.22 8.30 -4.13
C ARG A 110 2.73 8.57 -4.34
N ARG A 111 2.13 7.99 -5.38
CA ARG A 111 0.70 8.14 -5.68
C ARG A 111 -0.16 7.08 -5.01
N VAL A 112 0.33 5.84 -5.00
CA VAL A 112 -0.42 4.71 -4.46
C VAL A 112 0.46 3.87 -3.55
N ALA A 113 0.08 3.77 -2.29
CA ALA A 113 0.72 2.88 -1.33
C ALA A 113 -0.29 1.89 -0.75
N SER A 114 0.20 0.79 -0.22
CA SER A 114 -0.65 -0.20 0.44
C SER A 114 -0.04 -0.73 1.73
N ALA A 115 -0.92 -1.13 2.63
CA ALA A 115 -0.62 -2.13 3.64
C ALA A 115 -1.15 -3.47 3.11
N PRO A 116 -0.27 -4.37 2.60
CA PRO A 116 -0.68 -5.66 2.06
C PRO A 116 -1.15 -6.60 3.17
N GLN A 117 -1.67 -7.76 2.79
CA GLN A 117 -2.11 -8.79 3.72
C GLN A 117 -1.03 -9.12 4.75
N PHE A 118 -1.44 -9.46 5.96
CA PHE A 118 -0.55 -9.70 7.10
C PHE A 118 0.61 -10.67 6.80
N HIS A 119 0.36 -11.75 6.05
CA HIS A 119 1.38 -12.76 5.72
C HIS A 119 2.34 -12.34 4.61
N GLU A 120 2.01 -11.30 3.85
CA GLU A 120 2.88 -10.72 2.81
C GLU A 120 3.76 -9.59 3.34
N ASN A 121 3.51 -9.16 4.57
CA ASN A 121 4.20 -8.03 5.19
C ASN A 121 5.16 -8.51 6.28
N HIS A 122 6.33 -7.91 6.36
CA HIS A 122 7.38 -8.33 7.27
C HIS A 122 7.84 -7.19 8.18
N VAL A 123 8.07 -7.54 9.46
CA VAL A 123 8.82 -6.70 10.39
C VAL A 123 10.29 -7.09 10.24
N LEU A 124 11.07 -6.18 9.68
CA LEU A 124 12.51 -6.39 9.49
C LEU A 124 13.25 -6.27 10.83
N THR A 125 14.34 -7.03 10.97
CA THR A 125 15.25 -6.87 12.11
C THR A 125 15.88 -5.48 12.05
N GLY A 126 15.47 -4.61 12.96
CA GLY A 126 15.84 -3.19 13.00
C GLY A 126 15.07 -2.49 14.11
N THR A 127 15.22 -1.17 14.24
CA THR A 127 14.46 -0.42 15.22
C THR A 127 12.97 -0.36 14.85
N PHE A 128 12.11 -0.12 15.84
CA PHE A 128 10.69 0.08 15.61
C PHE A 128 10.48 1.30 14.68
N ALA A 129 11.19 2.41 14.93
CA ALA A 129 11.18 3.58 14.07
C ALA A 129 11.61 3.28 12.63
N PHE A 130 12.67 2.48 12.43
CA PHE A 130 13.08 2.06 11.09
C PHE A 130 11.95 1.32 10.36
N ASN A 131 11.26 0.41 11.04
CA ASN A 131 10.15 -0.34 10.45
C ASN A 131 8.94 0.54 10.11
N LEU A 132 8.73 1.64 10.81
CA LEU A 132 7.68 2.61 10.52
C LEU A 132 8.04 3.49 9.32
N LEU A 133 9.27 4.01 9.31
CA LEU A 133 9.71 5.06 8.39
C LEU A 133 10.30 4.51 7.09
N MET A 134 10.48 3.19 6.99
CA MET A 134 10.93 2.56 5.75
C MET A 134 9.91 2.84 4.62
N GLY A 135 10.39 3.35 3.51
CA GLY A 135 9.56 3.77 2.38
C GLY A 135 9.26 5.28 2.36
N LYS A 136 9.60 6.02 3.40
CA LYS A 136 9.60 7.48 3.34
C LYS A 136 10.81 7.96 2.54
N ASP A 137 10.57 8.85 1.59
CA ASP A 137 11.63 9.38 0.73
C ASP A 137 12.45 10.48 1.44
N GLY A 138 13.75 10.49 1.18
CA GLY A 138 14.65 11.55 1.64
C GLY A 138 15.32 11.28 2.98
N TRP A 139 15.94 12.32 3.54
CA TRP A 139 16.55 12.27 4.86
C TRP A 139 15.47 12.37 5.92
N LEU A 140 15.43 11.40 6.84
CA LEU A 140 14.51 11.43 7.98
C LEU A 140 14.85 12.57 8.91
N THR A 141 13.85 13.34 9.28
CA THR A 141 13.95 14.49 10.20
C THR A 141 13.38 14.14 11.57
N GLU A 142 13.63 14.98 12.58
CA GLU A 142 13.01 14.84 13.90
C GLU A 142 11.47 14.88 13.80
N LYS A 143 10.93 15.75 12.93
CA LYS A 143 9.49 15.82 12.68
C LYS A 143 8.90 14.51 12.16
N ASP A 144 9.65 13.76 11.34
CA ASP A 144 9.20 12.45 10.83
C ASP A 144 9.08 11.44 11.97
N HIS A 145 10.01 11.50 12.94
CA HIS A 145 9.95 10.66 14.13
C HIS A 145 8.80 11.05 15.07
N GLU A 146 8.56 12.33 15.28
CA GLU A 146 7.44 12.84 16.06
C GLU A 146 6.10 12.47 15.43
N GLU A 147 5.98 12.61 14.11
CA GLU A 147 4.79 12.19 13.36
C GLU A 147 4.54 10.69 13.48
N ALA A 148 5.61 9.88 13.34
CA ALA A 148 5.52 8.43 13.47
C ALA A 148 5.05 8.01 14.87
N GLU A 149 5.58 8.64 15.93
CA GLU A 149 5.15 8.38 17.30
C GLU A 149 3.68 8.81 17.52
N THR A 150 3.28 9.95 16.98
CA THR A 150 1.90 10.44 17.05
C THR A 150 0.93 9.46 16.41
N ILE A 151 1.21 8.99 15.19
CA ILE A 151 0.40 7.99 14.49
C ILE A 151 0.34 6.68 15.29
N CYS A 152 1.46 6.24 15.86
CA CYS A 152 1.47 5.05 16.71
C CYS A 152 0.54 5.19 17.91
N ARG A 153 0.54 6.33 18.57
CA ARG A 153 -0.35 6.59 19.72
C ARG A 153 -1.82 6.63 19.30
N GLU A 154 -2.15 7.25 18.18
CA GLU A 154 -3.50 7.25 17.61
C GLU A 154 -3.99 5.84 17.24
N LEU A 155 -3.11 4.98 16.77
CA LEU A 155 -3.38 3.58 16.48
C LEU A 155 -3.39 2.69 17.74
N GLY A 156 -3.31 3.25 18.95
CA GLY A 156 -3.31 2.49 20.20
C GLY A 156 -2.03 1.70 20.46
N LEU A 157 -0.90 2.09 19.86
CA LEU A 157 0.42 1.49 20.12
C LEU A 157 1.17 2.20 21.27
N GLY A 158 0.60 3.23 21.90
CA GLY A 158 1.20 3.93 23.05
C GLY A 158 1.67 3.00 24.17
N PRO A 159 0.80 2.09 24.68
CA PRO A 159 1.18 1.14 25.70
C PRO A 159 2.33 0.19 25.29
N LEU A 160 2.45 -0.15 24.02
CA LEU A 160 3.58 -0.91 23.48
C LEU A 160 4.88 -0.09 23.57
N LEU A 161 4.84 1.18 23.13
CA LEU A 161 6.00 2.06 23.18
C LEU A 161 6.52 2.26 24.62
N GLU A 162 5.60 2.34 25.59
CA GLU A 162 5.93 2.47 27.02
C GLU A 162 6.51 1.18 27.62
N LYS A 163 6.10 0.01 27.11
CA LYS A 163 6.64 -1.31 27.53
C LYS A 163 8.02 -1.60 26.96
N MET A 164 8.33 -1.08 25.79
CA MET A 164 9.62 -1.28 25.14
C MET A 164 10.70 -0.42 25.81
N PRO A 165 11.79 -0.99 26.37
CA PRO A 165 12.79 -0.24 27.11
C PRO A 165 13.45 0.91 26.34
N ALA A 166 13.59 0.77 25.01
CA ALA A 166 14.15 1.80 24.15
C ALA A 166 13.07 2.50 23.28
N GLY A 167 11.77 2.31 23.58
CA GLY A 167 10.66 2.95 22.87
C GLY A 167 10.77 2.80 21.35
N MET A 168 10.74 3.90 20.62
CA MET A 168 10.88 3.93 19.15
C MET A 168 12.21 3.34 18.64
N LEU A 169 13.26 3.36 19.45
CA LEU A 169 14.57 2.80 19.10
C LEU A 169 14.72 1.32 19.48
N GLN A 170 13.66 0.71 20.04
CA GLN A 170 13.68 -0.71 20.38
C GLN A 170 13.89 -1.56 19.12
N MET A 171 14.87 -2.47 19.20
CA MET A 171 15.07 -3.50 18.18
C MET A 171 13.88 -4.46 18.17
N VAL A 172 13.28 -4.64 17.00
CA VAL A 172 12.16 -5.56 16.73
C VAL A 172 12.53 -6.54 15.61
N GLY A 173 11.66 -7.47 15.29
CA GLY A 173 11.89 -8.50 14.27
C GLY A 173 12.34 -9.83 14.89
N GLU A 174 12.94 -10.71 14.08
CA GLU A 174 13.23 -12.10 14.49
C GLU A 174 14.07 -12.21 15.75
N SER A 175 15.09 -11.37 15.89
CA SER A 175 16.01 -11.39 17.03
C SER A 175 15.74 -10.31 18.07
N GLY A 176 14.70 -9.49 17.89
CA GLY A 176 14.33 -8.39 18.77
C GLY A 176 13.04 -8.62 19.53
N TRP A 177 12.43 -7.52 19.96
CA TRP A 177 11.12 -7.52 20.62
C TRP A 177 10.06 -8.11 19.69
N GLN A 178 9.30 -9.08 20.21
CA GLN A 178 8.28 -9.75 19.44
C GLN A 178 6.95 -8.99 19.53
N LEU A 179 6.44 -8.58 18.36
CA LEU A 179 5.15 -7.93 18.25
C LEU A 179 4.04 -8.97 18.11
N SER A 180 2.92 -8.78 18.78
CA SER A 180 1.69 -9.54 18.55
C SER A 180 1.14 -9.30 17.14
N HIS A 181 0.20 -10.10 16.67
CA HIS A 181 -0.43 -9.96 15.36
C HIS A 181 -1.13 -8.60 15.21
N GLY A 182 -1.88 -8.16 16.23
CA GLY A 182 -2.54 -6.86 16.22
C GLY A 182 -1.56 -5.67 16.25
N GLU A 183 -0.43 -5.78 16.97
CA GLU A 183 0.62 -4.76 16.98
C GLU A 183 1.32 -4.67 15.63
N ARG A 184 1.60 -5.80 14.96
CA ARG A 184 2.15 -5.81 13.60
C ARG A 184 1.19 -5.17 12.60
N SER A 185 -0.10 -5.52 12.63
CA SER A 185 -1.10 -4.92 11.74
C SER A 185 -1.13 -3.40 11.90
N ARG A 186 -1.14 -2.90 13.14
CA ARG A 186 -1.12 -1.45 13.41
C ARG A 186 0.18 -0.78 12.97
N LEU A 187 1.33 -1.46 13.11
CA LEU A 187 2.61 -0.99 12.56
C LEU A 187 2.54 -0.85 11.04
N TYR A 188 1.94 -1.80 10.33
CA TYR A 188 1.80 -1.75 8.87
C TYR A 188 0.86 -0.65 8.42
N ILE A 189 -0.23 -0.43 9.15
CA ILE A 189 -1.15 0.70 8.91
C ILE A 189 -0.41 2.03 9.12
N ALA A 190 0.36 2.17 10.22
CA ALA A 190 1.18 3.35 10.48
C ALA A 190 2.19 3.61 9.36
N ARG A 191 2.90 2.56 8.91
CA ARG A 191 3.85 2.64 7.79
C ARG A 191 3.20 3.15 6.52
N ALA A 192 2.00 2.66 6.17
CA ALA A 192 1.27 3.10 4.99
C ALA A 192 0.86 4.58 5.10
N LEU A 193 0.35 5.01 6.26
CA LEU A 193 -0.01 6.40 6.52
C LEU A 193 1.19 7.34 6.40
N LEU A 194 2.35 6.94 6.92
CA LEU A 194 3.60 7.73 6.88
C LEU A 194 4.17 7.93 5.48
N GLN A 195 3.77 7.13 4.50
CA GLN A 195 4.20 7.32 3.11
C GLN A 195 3.57 8.55 2.45
N GLY A 196 2.43 9.04 2.96
CA GLY A 196 1.78 10.26 2.46
C GLY A 196 1.30 10.18 1.01
N SER A 197 0.94 8.98 0.53
CA SER A 197 0.47 8.76 -0.83
C SER A 197 -0.92 9.32 -1.08
N ASP A 198 -1.24 9.64 -2.35
CA ASP A 198 -2.56 10.16 -2.74
C ASP A 198 -3.68 9.14 -2.44
N VAL A 199 -3.41 7.85 -2.63
CA VAL A 199 -4.34 6.74 -2.36
C VAL A 199 -3.67 5.69 -1.49
N LEU A 200 -4.33 5.29 -0.40
CA LEU A 200 -3.92 4.18 0.45
C LEU A 200 -4.86 3.00 0.28
N ILE A 201 -4.27 1.82 0.07
CA ILE A 201 -5.00 0.55 -0.07
C ILE A 201 -4.66 -0.34 1.13
N PHE A 202 -5.69 -0.75 1.86
CA PHE A 202 -5.57 -1.66 3.00
C PHE A 202 -6.18 -3.01 2.61
N ASP A 203 -5.32 -4.01 2.33
CA ASP A 203 -5.76 -5.36 1.97
C ASP A 203 -5.78 -6.26 3.22
N GLU A 204 -6.99 -6.50 3.76
CA GLU A 204 -7.23 -7.28 4.99
C GLU A 204 -6.40 -6.83 6.21
N SER A 205 -5.86 -5.63 6.17
CA SER A 205 -4.92 -5.11 7.19
C SER A 205 -5.56 -4.98 8.58
N PHE A 206 -6.88 -4.94 8.65
CA PHE A 206 -7.65 -4.80 9.89
C PHE A 206 -8.11 -6.13 10.50
N ALA A 207 -7.97 -7.26 9.78
CA ALA A 207 -8.53 -8.55 10.17
C ALA A 207 -7.99 -9.11 11.50
N ALA A 208 -6.78 -8.73 11.89
CA ALA A 208 -6.16 -9.19 13.13
C ALA A 208 -6.44 -8.30 14.35
N LEU A 209 -7.29 -7.27 14.19
CA LEU A 209 -7.60 -6.30 15.25
C LEU A 209 -8.86 -6.70 16.00
N ASP A 210 -8.81 -6.58 17.33
CA ASP A 210 -10.01 -6.63 18.16
C ASP A 210 -10.89 -5.39 17.92
N PRO A 211 -12.16 -5.38 18.35
CA PRO A 211 -13.11 -4.30 18.05
C PRO A 211 -12.66 -2.89 18.50
N GLU A 212 -11.95 -2.79 19.62
CA GLU A 212 -11.47 -1.50 20.14
C GLU A 212 -10.34 -0.96 19.26
N ASN A 213 -9.32 -1.78 19.00
CA ASN A 213 -8.20 -1.41 18.14
C ASN A 213 -8.61 -1.21 16.68
N LEU A 214 -9.62 -1.95 16.19
CA LEU A 214 -10.21 -1.75 14.87
C LEU A 214 -10.81 -0.34 14.75
N ARG A 215 -11.57 0.10 15.75
CA ARG A 215 -12.17 1.44 15.76
C ARG A 215 -11.09 2.52 15.73
N LEU A 216 -10.09 2.43 16.62
CA LEU A 216 -8.97 3.38 16.65
C LEU A 216 -8.24 3.44 15.30
N ALA A 217 -7.98 2.28 14.69
CA ALA A 217 -7.29 2.21 13.41
C ALA A 217 -8.12 2.82 12.27
N LEU A 218 -9.43 2.56 12.22
CA LEU A 218 -10.32 3.15 11.22
C LEU A 218 -10.43 4.66 11.40
N ASP A 219 -10.62 5.15 12.63
CA ASP A 219 -10.67 6.58 12.93
C ASP A 219 -9.36 7.28 12.52
N CYS A 220 -8.22 6.70 12.83
CA CYS A 220 -6.91 7.23 12.44
C CYS A 220 -6.76 7.28 10.91
N VAL A 221 -7.10 6.19 10.20
CA VAL A 221 -7.00 6.11 8.73
C VAL A 221 -7.94 7.12 8.07
N VAL A 222 -9.18 7.22 8.51
CA VAL A 222 -10.17 8.16 7.93
C VAL A 222 -9.75 9.62 8.13
N ASN A 223 -9.13 9.94 9.26
CA ASN A 223 -8.72 11.33 9.55
C ASN A 223 -7.42 11.72 8.86
N ARG A 224 -6.51 10.78 8.60
CA ARG A 224 -5.17 11.07 8.07
C ARG A 224 -4.99 10.80 6.58
N ALA A 225 -5.67 9.81 6.04
CA ALA A 225 -5.54 9.45 4.63
C ALA A 225 -6.43 10.33 3.74
N SER A 226 -5.88 10.81 2.63
CA SER A 226 -6.63 11.62 1.66
C SER A 226 -7.70 10.79 0.97
N THR A 227 -7.32 9.64 0.42
CA THR A 227 -8.20 8.72 -0.31
C THR A 227 -7.90 7.30 0.14
N VAL A 228 -8.91 6.51 0.41
CA VAL A 228 -8.75 5.18 1.01
C VAL A 228 -9.55 4.13 0.25
N MET A 229 -8.93 2.99 0.00
CA MET A 229 -9.59 1.75 -0.39
C MET A 229 -9.29 0.68 0.66
N VAL A 230 -10.33 0.13 1.26
CA VAL A 230 -10.24 -1.02 2.16
C VAL A 230 -10.74 -2.26 1.42
N ILE A 231 -9.98 -3.33 1.48
CA ILE A 231 -10.39 -4.65 0.98
C ILE A 231 -10.68 -5.52 2.19
N ALA A 232 -11.89 -6.06 2.23
CA ALA A 232 -12.35 -6.93 3.31
C ALA A 232 -13.01 -8.19 2.74
N HIS A 233 -13.04 -9.25 3.56
CA HIS A 233 -13.92 -10.38 3.34
C HIS A 233 -15.27 -10.10 4.02
N PRO A 234 -16.38 -10.54 3.39
CA PRO A 234 -17.71 -10.43 4.00
C PRO A 234 -17.85 -11.33 5.23
#